data_100f13fd12103c9484a9b1abaf83b9af
#
_entry.id   100f13fd12103c9484a9b1abaf83b9af
#
_cell.length_a   1.000
_cell.length_b   1.000
_cell.length_c   1.000
_cell.angle_alpha   90.00
_cell.angle_beta   90.00
_cell.angle_gamma   90.00
#
_symmetry.space_group_name_H-M   'P 1'
#
loop_
_entity.id
_entity.type
_entity.pdbx_description
1 polymer ?
#
loop_
_entity_poly.entity_id
_entity_poly.type
_entity_poly.pdbx_seq_one_letter_code
_entity_poly.pdbx_strand_id
1 'polypeptide(L)'
;MSKSKVARESVLEFIPDANVTALHDSITNPEYGVTFFKGFDMVLNALDNRAARSHVNRMCLAADVPLVESGTAGYLGQVTVIIKGKTECYECQPKPHQKTFPGCTIRNTPSEPIHCIVWSKHLFNQLFGESDPDEDVSPDNEDPELGTYVNISVANFHGKHFLIFSYFSR
;
A
#
# COMPACT_ATOMS: atom_id res chain seq x y z
N MET A 1 3.16 1.40 -18.06
CA MET A 1 3.15 -0.02 -17.62
C MET A 1 2.63 -0.07 -16.19
N SER A 2 1.80 -1.04 -15.80
CA SER A 2 1.28 -1.06 -14.43
C SER A 2 2.37 -1.37 -13.42
N LYS A 3 2.32 -0.76 -12.23
CA LYS A 3 3.30 -0.98 -11.15
C LYS A 3 3.40 -2.45 -10.73
N SER A 4 2.27 -3.17 -10.71
CA SER A 4 2.24 -4.61 -10.40
C SER A 4 3.03 -5.46 -11.41
N LYS A 5 2.97 -5.12 -12.69
CA LYS A 5 3.77 -5.79 -13.73
C LYS A 5 5.26 -5.50 -13.58
N VAL A 6 5.63 -4.23 -13.33
CA VAL A 6 7.03 -3.86 -13.07
C VAL A 6 7.58 -4.57 -11.85
N ALA A 7 6.81 -4.59 -10.74
CA ALA A 7 7.21 -5.30 -9.53
C ALA A 7 7.42 -6.81 -9.78
N ARG A 8 6.51 -7.44 -10.57
CA ARG A 8 6.68 -8.84 -10.95
C ARG A 8 7.96 -9.06 -11.76
N GLU A 9 8.24 -8.22 -12.75
CA GLU A 9 9.44 -8.32 -13.58
C GLU A 9 10.70 -8.21 -12.72
N SER A 10 10.75 -7.22 -11.81
CA SER A 10 11.87 -7.07 -10.88
C SER A 10 12.06 -8.29 -9.96
N VAL A 11 10.98 -8.90 -9.47
CA VAL A 11 11.10 -10.14 -8.67
C VAL A 11 11.67 -11.27 -9.49
N LEU A 12 11.29 -11.41 -10.76
CA LEU A 12 11.80 -12.47 -11.64
C LEU A 12 13.26 -12.27 -12.05
N GLU A 13 13.79 -11.04 -11.99
CA GLU A 13 15.23 -10.79 -12.14
C GLU A 13 16.04 -11.36 -10.97
N PHE A 14 15.50 -11.30 -9.74
CA PHE A 14 16.15 -11.86 -8.56
C PHE A 14 15.92 -13.36 -8.38
N ILE A 15 14.71 -13.81 -8.69
CA ILE A 15 14.27 -15.20 -8.51
C ILE A 15 13.53 -15.64 -9.78
N PRO A 16 14.26 -16.12 -10.82
CA PRO A 16 13.66 -16.45 -12.12
C PRO A 16 12.54 -17.49 -12.07
N ASP A 17 12.62 -18.44 -11.15
CA ASP A 17 11.64 -19.52 -10.97
C ASP A 17 10.48 -19.16 -10.04
N ALA A 18 10.37 -17.90 -9.61
CA ALA A 18 9.27 -17.47 -8.73
C ALA A 18 7.94 -17.50 -9.49
N ASN A 19 6.95 -18.16 -8.91
CA ASN A 19 5.58 -18.12 -9.42
C ASN A 19 4.86 -16.89 -8.86
N VAL A 20 4.88 -15.79 -9.63
CA VAL A 20 4.28 -14.51 -9.26
C VAL A 20 3.26 -14.07 -10.30
N THR A 21 2.04 -13.80 -9.86
CA THR A 21 0.99 -13.21 -10.68
C THR A 21 0.75 -11.76 -10.29
N ALA A 22 0.87 -10.85 -11.24
CA ALA A 22 0.59 -9.43 -11.06
C ALA A 22 -0.85 -9.12 -11.47
N LEU A 23 -1.61 -8.53 -10.55
CA LEU A 23 -2.97 -8.05 -10.80
C LEU A 23 -2.97 -6.53 -10.81
N HIS A 24 -3.61 -5.94 -11.82
CA HIS A 24 -3.75 -4.48 -11.92
C HIS A 24 -5.21 -4.11 -11.71
N ASP A 25 -5.59 -3.99 -10.45
CA ASP A 25 -6.98 -3.79 -10.09
C ASP A 25 -7.13 -3.16 -8.70
N SER A 26 -8.36 -2.78 -8.32
CA SER A 26 -8.67 -2.31 -6.97
C SER A 26 -9.05 -3.48 -6.08
N ILE A 27 -8.41 -3.60 -4.92
CA ILE A 27 -8.71 -4.65 -3.94
C ILE A 27 -10.15 -4.57 -3.38
N THR A 28 -10.80 -3.43 -3.53
CA THR A 28 -12.17 -3.23 -3.09
C THR A 28 -13.22 -3.72 -4.10
N ASN A 29 -12.79 -4.20 -5.26
CA ASN A 29 -13.71 -4.78 -6.24
C ASN A 29 -14.41 -6.03 -5.69
N PRO A 30 -15.68 -6.25 -6.03
CA PRO A 30 -16.49 -7.36 -5.48
C PRO A 30 -15.91 -8.76 -5.70
N GLU A 31 -15.12 -8.95 -6.75
CA GLU A 31 -14.44 -10.21 -7.05
C GLU A 31 -13.37 -10.61 -6.03
N TYR A 32 -12.77 -9.61 -5.32
CA TYR A 32 -11.82 -9.85 -4.25
C TYR A 32 -12.50 -9.95 -2.89
N GLY A 33 -13.55 -10.77 -2.80
CA GLY A 33 -14.27 -11.04 -1.57
C GLY A 33 -13.61 -12.12 -0.71
N VAL A 34 -14.29 -12.52 0.37
CA VAL A 34 -13.80 -13.51 1.36
C VAL A 34 -13.33 -14.81 0.71
N THR A 35 -14.01 -15.28 -0.34
CA THR A 35 -13.65 -16.51 -1.06
C THR A 35 -12.29 -16.40 -1.74
N PHE A 36 -11.97 -15.22 -2.31
CA PHE A 36 -10.66 -14.95 -2.88
C PHE A 36 -9.56 -15.01 -1.80
N PHE A 37 -9.76 -14.36 -0.65
CA PHE A 37 -8.79 -14.38 0.44
C PHE A 37 -8.56 -15.76 1.04
N LYS A 38 -9.57 -16.65 1.07
CA LYS A 38 -9.42 -18.04 1.53
C LYS A 38 -8.44 -18.88 0.69
N GLY A 39 -8.11 -18.44 -0.51
CA GLY A 39 -7.12 -19.10 -1.36
C GLY A 39 -5.66 -18.90 -0.94
N PHE A 40 -5.40 -18.11 0.10
CA PHE A 40 -4.05 -17.77 0.53
C PHE A 40 -3.73 -18.28 1.94
N ASP A 41 -2.49 -18.68 2.16
CA ASP A 41 -1.99 -19.06 3.47
C ASP A 41 -1.64 -17.86 4.35
N MET A 42 -1.32 -16.71 3.73
CA MET A 42 -0.97 -15.47 4.40
C MET A 42 -1.14 -14.27 3.46
N VAL A 43 -1.50 -13.14 4.03
CA VAL A 43 -1.58 -11.84 3.33
C VAL A 43 -0.54 -10.90 3.88
N LEU A 44 0.21 -10.25 3.00
CA LEU A 44 1.21 -9.22 3.33
C LEU A 44 0.69 -7.87 2.83
N ASN A 45 0.59 -6.91 3.72
CA ASN A 45 -0.06 -5.63 3.45
C ASN A 45 0.90 -4.45 3.64
N ALA A 46 1.18 -3.71 2.58
CA ALA A 46 1.96 -2.48 2.58
C ALA A 46 1.21 -1.40 1.78
N LEU A 47 -0.01 -1.11 2.19
CA LEU A 47 -0.93 -0.16 1.56
C LEU A 47 -0.71 1.27 2.08
N ASP A 48 -1.08 2.26 1.29
CA ASP A 48 -0.89 3.67 1.59
C ASP A 48 -2.13 4.36 2.16
N ASN A 49 -3.31 3.73 2.07
CA ASN A 49 -4.55 4.32 2.56
C ASN A 49 -5.27 3.44 3.58
N ARG A 50 -5.95 4.09 4.52
CA ARG A 50 -6.63 3.43 5.64
C ARG A 50 -7.84 2.61 5.21
N ALA A 51 -8.58 3.07 4.20
CA ALA A 51 -9.78 2.39 3.74
C ALA A 51 -9.44 1.01 3.15
N ALA A 52 -8.40 0.93 2.31
CA ALA A 52 -7.91 -0.34 1.78
C ALA A 52 -7.35 -1.25 2.87
N ARG A 53 -6.60 -0.72 3.86
CA ARG A 53 -6.10 -1.49 5.01
C ARG A 53 -7.24 -2.07 5.84
N SER A 54 -8.26 -1.26 6.15
CA SER A 54 -9.46 -1.73 6.85
C SER A 54 -10.20 -2.79 6.07
N HIS A 55 -10.34 -2.62 4.75
CA HIS A 55 -10.97 -3.62 3.88
C HIS A 55 -10.22 -4.96 3.93
N VAL A 56 -8.91 -4.95 3.69
CA VAL A 56 -8.08 -6.16 3.73
C VAL A 56 -8.12 -6.82 5.12
N ASN A 57 -8.03 -6.03 6.19
CA ASN A 57 -8.15 -6.54 7.56
C ASN A 57 -9.48 -7.30 7.77
N ARG A 58 -10.60 -6.72 7.34
CA ARG A 58 -11.93 -7.36 7.47
C ARG A 58 -12.03 -8.63 6.62
N MET A 59 -11.48 -8.61 5.41
CA MET A 59 -11.48 -9.79 4.53
C MET A 59 -10.63 -10.92 5.11
N CYS A 60 -9.43 -10.62 5.64
CA CYS A 60 -8.57 -11.60 6.28
C CYS A 60 -9.22 -12.21 7.53
N LEU A 61 -9.85 -11.39 8.37
CA LEU A 61 -10.57 -11.85 9.56
C LEU A 61 -11.76 -12.76 9.18
N ALA A 62 -12.51 -12.41 8.12
CA ALA A 62 -13.63 -13.19 7.65
C ALA A 62 -13.19 -14.51 6.98
N ALA A 63 -12.06 -14.49 6.28
CA ALA A 63 -11.48 -15.65 5.61
C ALA A 63 -10.69 -16.57 6.57
N ASP A 64 -10.40 -16.11 7.79
CA ASP A 64 -9.51 -16.76 8.77
C ASP A 64 -8.08 -16.97 8.25
N VAL A 65 -7.55 -15.93 7.57
CA VAL A 65 -6.21 -15.91 6.99
C VAL A 65 -5.33 -14.92 7.77
N PRO A 66 -4.11 -15.31 8.18
CA PRO A 66 -3.17 -14.41 8.83
C PRO A 66 -2.82 -13.21 7.96
N LEU A 67 -2.79 -12.02 8.56
CA LEU A 67 -2.39 -10.77 7.91
C LEU A 67 -1.14 -10.21 8.57
N VAL A 68 -0.13 -9.90 7.78
CA VAL A 68 1.01 -9.08 8.19
C VAL A 68 0.78 -7.66 7.66
N GLU A 69 0.37 -6.78 8.56
CA GLU A 69 0.11 -5.37 8.27
C GLU A 69 1.40 -4.57 8.45
N SER A 70 1.80 -3.83 7.45
CA SER A 70 2.98 -2.96 7.53
C SER A 70 2.71 -1.55 7.04
N GLY A 71 3.45 -0.60 7.56
CA GLY A 71 3.33 0.80 7.19
C GLY A 71 4.50 1.65 7.64
N THR A 72 4.60 2.83 7.06
CA THR A 72 5.61 3.82 7.41
C THR A 72 4.94 5.15 7.79
N ALA A 73 5.60 5.90 8.66
CA ALA A 73 5.27 7.27 9.03
C ALA A 73 6.59 8.06 9.07
N GLY A 74 6.96 8.66 7.94
CA GLY A 74 8.29 9.24 7.75
C GLY A 74 9.37 8.15 7.83
N TYR A 75 10.38 8.36 8.67
CA TYR A 75 11.47 7.40 8.89
C TYR A 75 11.11 6.22 9.82
N LEU A 76 9.94 6.25 10.43
CA LEU A 76 9.48 5.18 11.32
C LEU A 76 8.66 4.16 10.54
N GLY A 77 8.97 2.87 10.74
CA GLY A 77 8.21 1.76 10.22
C GLY A 77 7.52 0.99 11.33
N GLN A 78 6.41 0.36 11.00
CA GLN A 78 5.71 -0.57 11.89
C GLN A 78 5.29 -1.82 11.14
N VAL A 79 5.35 -2.95 11.82
CA VAL A 79 4.82 -4.24 11.34
C VAL A 79 4.00 -4.86 12.47
N THR A 80 2.81 -5.35 12.12
CA THR A 80 1.91 -6.01 13.08
C THR A 80 1.38 -7.30 12.45
N VAL A 81 1.45 -8.39 13.21
CA VAL A 81 0.85 -9.67 12.80
C VAL A 81 -0.57 -9.76 13.37
N ILE A 82 -1.54 -9.98 12.50
CA ILE A 82 -2.96 -10.08 12.84
C ILE A 82 -3.43 -11.51 12.59
N ILE A 83 -3.83 -12.18 13.67
CA ILE A 83 -4.37 -13.55 13.64
C ILE A 83 -5.70 -13.52 14.39
N LYS A 84 -6.77 -13.96 13.73
CA LYS A 84 -8.11 -14.00 14.29
C LYS A 84 -8.15 -14.74 15.64
N GLY A 85 -8.73 -14.10 16.64
CA GLY A 85 -8.86 -14.65 17.98
C GLY A 85 -7.58 -14.74 18.81
N LYS A 86 -6.42 -14.31 18.26
CA LYS A 86 -5.12 -14.37 18.97
C LYS A 86 -4.48 -13.01 19.18
N THR A 87 -4.61 -12.11 18.20
CA THR A 87 -4.01 -10.77 18.28
C THR A 87 -5.07 -9.69 18.04
N GLU A 88 -4.75 -8.45 18.39
CA GLU A 88 -5.58 -7.31 18.01
C GLU A 88 -5.57 -7.13 16.49
N CYS A 89 -6.72 -6.73 15.94
CA CYS A 89 -6.84 -6.43 14.52
C CYS A 89 -6.50 -4.96 14.21
N TYR A 90 -6.41 -4.62 12.94
CA TYR A 90 -6.10 -3.25 12.51
C TYR A 90 -7.09 -2.20 13.06
N GLU A 91 -8.35 -2.59 13.31
CA GLU A 91 -9.43 -1.71 13.76
C GLU A 91 -9.74 -1.80 15.26
N CYS A 92 -9.07 -2.67 16.03
CA CYS A 92 -9.30 -2.81 17.47
C CYS A 92 -8.99 -1.53 18.25
N GLN A 93 -8.01 -0.77 17.79
CA GLN A 93 -7.66 0.50 18.41
C GLN A 93 -7.98 1.68 17.50
N PRO A 94 -8.53 2.78 18.01
CA PRO A 94 -8.77 3.97 17.22
C PRO A 94 -7.44 4.51 16.69
N LYS A 95 -7.38 4.73 15.39
CA LYS A 95 -6.20 5.32 14.76
C LYS A 95 -6.22 6.83 14.94
N PRO A 96 -5.12 7.45 15.39
CA PRO A 96 -5.03 8.89 15.49
C PRO A 96 -5.31 9.55 14.13
N HIS A 97 -5.82 10.77 14.14
CA HIS A 97 -5.99 11.51 12.91
C HIS A 97 -4.66 11.60 12.16
N GLN A 98 -4.71 11.39 10.86
CA GLN A 98 -3.53 11.48 10.01
C GLN A 98 -3.03 12.94 10.00
N LYS A 99 -1.87 13.18 10.59
CA LYS A 99 -1.25 14.51 10.65
C LYS A 99 -0.30 14.78 9.49
N THR A 100 0.23 13.70 8.90
CA THR A 100 1.14 13.76 7.77
C THR A 100 0.60 12.92 6.64
N PHE A 101 0.80 13.38 5.42
CA PHE A 101 0.36 12.67 4.23
C PHE A 101 1.60 12.17 3.48
N PRO A 102 1.59 10.92 2.95
CA PRO A 102 2.69 10.42 2.14
C PRO A 102 2.95 11.36 0.96
N GLY A 103 4.21 11.65 0.67
CA GLY A 103 4.61 12.53 -0.44
C GLY A 103 4.04 12.07 -1.79
N CYS A 104 3.97 10.75 -2.00
CA CYS A 104 3.35 10.12 -3.15
C CYS A 104 1.84 10.46 -3.28
N THR A 105 1.07 10.43 -2.19
CA THR A 105 -0.35 10.80 -2.20
C THR A 105 -0.54 12.27 -2.52
N ILE A 106 0.24 13.14 -1.86
CA ILE A 106 0.16 14.59 -2.06
C ILE A 106 0.53 14.95 -3.49
N ARG A 107 1.54 14.30 -4.06
CA ARG A 107 2.14 14.64 -5.33
C ARG A 107 1.43 14.03 -6.52
N ASN A 108 1.15 12.72 -6.43
CA ASN A 108 0.75 11.93 -7.60
C ASN A 108 -0.74 11.59 -7.62
N THR A 109 -1.39 11.47 -6.46
CA THR A 109 -2.80 11.04 -6.38
C THR A 109 -3.56 11.79 -5.30
N PRO A 110 -3.66 13.14 -5.37
CA PRO A 110 -4.45 13.91 -4.41
C PRO A 110 -5.92 13.56 -4.59
N SER A 111 -6.49 12.86 -3.62
CA SER A 111 -7.89 12.43 -3.63
C SER A 111 -8.80 13.29 -2.74
N GLU A 112 -8.21 14.16 -1.92
CA GLU A 112 -8.94 15.02 -0.99
C GLU A 112 -8.42 16.47 -1.04
N PRO A 113 -9.25 17.48 -0.75
CA PRO A 113 -8.83 18.89 -0.74
C PRO A 113 -7.64 19.18 0.16
N ILE A 114 -7.52 18.45 1.28
CA ILE A 114 -6.40 18.59 2.20
C ILE A 114 -5.05 18.25 1.54
N HIS A 115 -5.03 17.31 0.61
CA HIS A 115 -3.81 16.95 -0.13
C HIS A 115 -3.31 18.14 -0.97
N CYS A 116 -4.23 18.85 -1.63
CA CYS A 116 -3.89 20.05 -2.40
C CYS A 116 -3.37 21.19 -1.50
N ILE A 117 -3.97 21.36 -0.32
CA ILE A 117 -3.55 22.38 0.66
C ILE A 117 -2.14 22.06 1.17
N VAL A 118 -1.87 20.82 1.54
CA VAL A 118 -0.56 20.39 2.02
C VAL A 118 0.50 20.52 0.92
N TRP A 119 0.15 20.15 -0.33
CA TRP A 119 1.03 20.36 -1.49
C TRP A 119 1.33 21.82 -1.73
N SER A 120 0.33 22.69 -1.71
CA SER A 120 0.52 24.13 -1.91
C SER A 120 1.41 24.74 -0.82
N LYS A 121 1.23 24.33 0.44
CA LYS A 121 2.10 24.74 1.55
C LYS A 121 3.54 24.29 1.31
N HIS A 122 3.74 23.04 0.91
CA HIS A 122 5.05 22.49 0.63
C HIS A 122 5.73 23.25 -0.53
N LEU A 123 5.02 23.43 -1.64
CA LEU A 123 5.53 24.19 -2.78
C LEU A 123 5.86 25.66 -2.42
N PHE A 124 5.01 26.29 -1.60
CA PHE A 124 5.28 27.63 -1.11
C PHE A 124 6.59 27.70 -0.29
N ASN A 125 6.81 26.74 0.60
CA ASN A 125 8.04 26.66 1.38
C ASN A 125 9.28 26.43 0.49
N GLN A 126 9.18 25.61 -0.54
CA GLN A 126 10.27 25.40 -1.50
C GLN A 126 10.61 26.65 -2.32
N LEU A 127 9.59 27.43 -2.74
CA LEU A 127 9.80 28.59 -3.59
C LEU A 127 10.19 29.85 -2.82
N PHE A 128 9.75 29.99 -1.57
CA PHE A 128 9.86 31.22 -0.80
C PHE A 128 10.44 31.03 0.61
N GLY A 129 10.60 29.78 1.06
CA GLY A 129 11.20 29.45 2.35
C GLY A 129 12.71 29.30 2.28
N GLU A 130 13.34 29.06 3.43
CA GLU A 130 14.75 28.65 3.49
C GLU A 130 14.87 27.22 2.93
N SER A 131 15.89 26.98 2.10
CA SER A 131 16.12 25.66 1.48
C SER A 131 16.50 24.64 2.55
N ASP A 132 15.62 23.66 2.77
CA ASP A 132 15.92 22.46 3.57
C ASP A 132 16.42 21.37 2.61
N PRO A 133 17.70 20.95 2.72
CA PRO A 133 18.26 19.93 1.84
C PRO A 133 17.61 18.55 2.00
N ASP A 134 16.89 18.30 3.13
CA ASP A 134 16.20 17.04 3.39
C ASP A 134 14.73 17.04 2.88
N GLU A 135 14.22 18.20 2.42
CA GLU A 135 12.86 18.37 1.88
C GLU A 135 12.79 18.35 0.35
N ASP A 136 13.76 17.74 -0.34
CA ASP A 136 13.74 17.66 -1.81
C ASP A 136 12.58 16.78 -2.31
N VAL A 137 11.48 17.44 -2.62
CA VAL A 137 10.34 16.87 -3.32
C VAL A 137 10.53 17.12 -4.81
N SER A 138 11.31 16.27 -5.46
CA SER A 138 11.50 16.29 -6.91
C SER A 138 10.16 16.37 -7.66
N PRO A 139 10.02 17.26 -8.64
CA PRO A 139 8.79 17.41 -9.42
C PRO A 139 8.70 16.38 -10.55
N ASP A 140 9.01 15.13 -10.29
CA ASP A 140 8.87 14.11 -11.32
C ASP A 140 7.41 13.87 -11.65
N ASN A 141 7.05 14.51 -12.75
CA ASN A 141 5.79 14.42 -13.43
C ASN A 141 5.56 13.03 -14.04
N GLU A 142 4.28 12.78 -14.24
CA GLU A 142 3.72 11.90 -15.25
C GLU A 142 3.23 10.55 -14.77
N ASP A 143 2.03 10.57 -14.15
CA ASP A 143 0.96 9.72 -14.67
C ASP A 143 -0.42 10.20 -14.18
N PRO A 144 -1.24 10.86 -15.03
CA PRO A 144 -2.58 11.30 -14.65
C PRO A 144 -3.59 10.14 -14.50
N GLU A 145 -3.22 8.90 -14.82
CA GLU A 145 -4.08 7.72 -14.70
C GLU A 145 -3.89 6.93 -13.39
N LEU A 146 -3.07 7.40 -12.47
CA LEU A 146 -2.86 6.75 -11.17
C LEU A 146 -4.01 7.00 -10.19
N GLY A 147 -5.22 6.56 -10.57
CA GLY A 147 -6.26 6.27 -9.60
C GLY A 147 -5.81 5.21 -8.58
N THR A 148 -6.56 5.03 -7.52
CA THR A 148 -6.36 4.20 -6.33
C THR A 148 -6.04 2.70 -6.63
N TYR A 149 -5.11 2.42 -7.53
CA TYR A 149 -4.71 1.07 -7.87
C TYR A 149 -3.65 0.58 -6.89
N VAL A 150 -4.00 -0.47 -6.18
CA VAL A 150 -3.08 -1.21 -5.33
C VAL A 150 -2.33 -2.22 -6.19
N ASN A 151 -1.03 -2.34 -5.99
CA ASN A 151 -0.28 -3.42 -6.61
C ASN A 151 -0.59 -4.71 -5.88
N ILE A 152 -1.29 -5.61 -6.55
CA ILE A 152 -1.64 -6.93 -6.04
C ILE A 152 -0.69 -7.92 -6.68
N SER A 153 0.02 -8.68 -5.88
CA SER A 153 0.88 -9.76 -6.35
C SER A 153 0.54 -11.05 -5.59
N VAL A 154 0.40 -12.13 -6.32
CA VAL A 154 0.26 -13.47 -5.76
C VAL A 154 1.58 -14.19 -5.97
N ALA A 155 2.16 -14.69 -4.89
CA ALA A 155 3.40 -15.45 -4.94
C ALA A 155 3.20 -16.83 -4.31
N ASN A 156 3.85 -17.85 -4.89
CA ASN A 156 3.87 -19.20 -4.35
C ASN A 156 5.31 -19.60 -4.02
N PHE A 157 5.57 -19.89 -2.75
CA PHE A 157 6.86 -20.37 -2.28
C PHE A 157 6.68 -21.61 -1.41
N HIS A 158 7.39 -22.69 -1.73
CA HIS A 158 7.35 -23.96 -0.97
C HIS A 158 5.94 -24.49 -0.74
N GLY A 159 5.07 -24.37 -1.76
CA GLY A 159 3.67 -24.82 -1.67
C GLY A 159 2.75 -23.92 -0.84
N LYS A 160 3.23 -22.76 -0.41
CA LYS A 160 2.44 -21.73 0.28
C LYS A 160 2.05 -20.61 -0.66
N HIS A 161 0.81 -20.16 -0.54
CA HIS A 161 0.23 -19.09 -1.35
C HIS A 161 0.21 -17.79 -0.55
N PHE A 162 0.91 -16.77 -1.05
CA PHE A 162 0.97 -15.44 -0.44
C PHE A 162 0.25 -14.43 -1.31
N LEU A 163 -0.55 -13.60 -0.68
CA LEU A 163 -1.13 -12.42 -1.29
C LEU A 163 -0.38 -11.19 -0.77
N ILE A 164 0.21 -10.43 -1.67
CA ILE A 164 1.06 -9.29 -1.34
C ILE A 164 0.45 -8.03 -1.92
N PHE A 165 0.15 -7.07 -1.06
CA PHE A 165 -0.23 -5.71 -1.44
C PHE A 165 0.96 -4.80 -1.21
N SER A 166 1.43 -4.14 -2.25
CA SER A 166 2.53 -3.19 -2.12
C SER A 166 2.19 -1.87 -2.82
N TYR A 167 2.65 -0.80 -2.21
CA TYR A 167 2.71 0.52 -2.81
C TYR A 167 4.17 0.87 -3.03
N PHE A 168 4.59 0.98 -4.27
CA PHE A 168 5.89 1.54 -4.62
C PHE A 168 5.68 2.91 -5.23
N SER A 169 6.13 3.95 -4.54
CA SER A 169 6.43 5.23 -5.17
C SER A 169 7.82 5.10 -5.81
N ARG A 170 7.94 5.40 -7.07
CA ARG A 170 9.22 5.82 -7.65
C ARG A 170 9.40 7.27 -7.36
#